data_92f4952fb27ec75f763e9995b231e84a
#
_entry.id   92f4952fb27ec75f763e9995b231e84a
#
_cell.length_a   1.000
_cell.length_b   1.000
_cell.length_c   1.000
_cell.angle_alpha   90.00
_cell.angle_beta   90.00
_cell.angle_gamma   90.00
#
_symmetry.space_group_name_H-M   'P 1'
#
loop_
_entity.id
_entity.type
_entity.pdbx_description
1 polymer ?
#
loop_
_entity_poly.entity_id
_entity_poly.type
_entity_poly.pdbx_seq_one_letter_code
_entity_poly.pdbx_strand_id
1 'polypeptide(L)'
;MDMMEQLSRIGIVPVIAINDAADAVPLAQALIDGGLPCAEVTFRTAAAADAIKNMTEAFPNMVVGAGTVLTCEQVDRAVAAGAKFIVSPGLNPTTVKHCQEIGIPVCPGTANPSDIEVALSLGLKTVKFFPAEAAGGLKYIKSIAAPYVDMKFMPTGGVNEKNLLDYLSFNKIICCGGSWMVPGDAVKAKDWDRIRTLTASAVQLMLGLEIAHVGINSTDEAEAMDTAAKLCKLLGWTMKVGNSSIFAGTGIEVMKSPFRGAKGHIGIKTNFIVRAKAYLERQGFEFDESSANVKDGQLKAIYLKDEIAGFAIHLVQK
;
A
#
# COMPACT_ATOMS: atom_id res chain seq x y z
N MET A 1 -4.37 13.29 -8.52
CA MET A 1 -3.95 11.85 -8.42
C MET A 1 -5.16 11.01 -8.82
N ASP A 2 -4.97 10.08 -9.74
CA ASP A 2 -6.00 9.11 -10.12
C ASP A 2 -6.37 8.17 -8.97
N MET A 3 -7.62 7.68 -8.92
CA MET A 3 -8.11 6.80 -7.86
C MET A 3 -7.33 5.48 -7.75
N MET A 4 -6.99 4.87 -8.90
CA MET A 4 -6.22 3.62 -8.91
C MET A 4 -4.79 3.85 -8.40
N GLU A 5 -4.21 5.02 -8.63
CA GLU A 5 -2.93 5.42 -8.06
C GLU A 5 -3.03 5.63 -6.54
N GLN A 6 -4.12 6.24 -6.03
CA GLN A 6 -4.34 6.32 -4.58
C GLN A 6 -4.41 4.95 -3.93
N LEU A 7 -5.20 4.02 -4.50
CA LEU A 7 -5.28 2.64 -4.01
C LEU A 7 -3.92 1.93 -4.09
N SER A 8 -3.12 2.18 -5.12
CA SER A 8 -1.76 1.64 -5.25
C SER A 8 -0.83 2.11 -4.13
N ARG A 9 -0.92 3.38 -3.73
CA ARG A 9 -0.14 3.93 -2.63
C ARG A 9 -0.62 3.46 -1.26
N ILE A 10 -1.91 3.10 -1.11
CA ILE A 10 -2.44 2.48 0.10
C ILE A 10 -2.02 1.00 0.17
N GLY A 11 -2.11 0.26 -0.93
CA GLY A 11 -1.62 -1.10 -1.10
C GLY A 11 -2.55 -2.20 -0.61
N ILE A 12 -3.39 -1.95 0.40
CA ILE A 12 -4.37 -2.90 0.94
C ILE A 12 -5.74 -2.24 0.98
N VAL A 13 -6.77 -2.93 0.49
CA VAL A 13 -8.16 -2.48 0.51
C VAL A 13 -8.97 -3.43 1.39
N PRO A 14 -9.39 -3.01 2.61
CA PRO A 14 -10.29 -3.80 3.44
C PRO A 14 -11.64 -4.02 2.74
N VAL A 15 -12.03 -5.29 2.55
CA VAL A 15 -13.30 -5.69 1.94
C VAL A 15 -14.29 -6.07 3.03
N ILE A 16 -15.38 -5.32 3.16
CA ILE A 16 -16.23 -5.30 4.34
C ILE A 16 -17.68 -5.59 3.98
N ALA A 17 -18.36 -6.41 4.79
CA ALA A 17 -19.80 -6.52 4.81
C ALA A 17 -20.33 -5.94 6.13
N ILE A 18 -21.17 -4.92 6.05
CA ILE A 18 -21.76 -4.23 7.20
C ILE A 18 -23.25 -4.52 7.23
N ASN A 19 -23.76 -5.06 8.33
CA ASN A 19 -25.18 -5.37 8.49
C ASN A 19 -25.96 -4.24 9.16
N ASP A 20 -25.29 -3.42 9.98
CA ASP A 20 -25.87 -2.26 10.66
C ASP A 20 -25.06 -1.02 10.30
N ALA A 21 -25.69 -0.03 9.67
CA ALA A 21 -25.03 1.21 9.26
C ALA A 21 -24.46 2.02 10.45
N ALA A 22 -24.95 1.79 11.67
CA ALA A 22 -24.39 2.42 12.87
C ALA A 22 -22.95 1.95 13.18
N ASP A 23 -22.56 0.77 12.72
CA ASP A 23 -21.23 0.22 12.91
C ASP A 23 -20.19 0.83 11.95
N ALA A 24 -20.63 1.57 10.93
CA ALA A 24 -19.77 2.09 9.86
C ALA A 24 -18.71 3.09 10.39
N VAL A 25 -19.12 4.05 11.21
CA VAL A 25 -18.21 5.10 11.71
C VAL A 25 -17.15 4.52 12.66
N PRO A 26 -17.48 3.72 13.70
CA PRO A 26 -16.46 3.14 14.57
C PRO A 26 -15.54 2.16 13.83
N LEU A 27 -16.06 1.42 12.83
CA LEU A 27 -15.24 0.56 11.99
C LEU A 27 -14.25 1.37 11.13
N ALA A 28 -14.72 2.47 10.50
CA ALA A 28 -13.86 3.37 9.73
C ALA A 28 -12.76 3.98 10.59
N GLN A 29 -13.09 4.41 11.81
CA GLN A 29 -12.11 4.92 12.77
C GLN A 29 -11.05 3.87 13.09
N ALA A 30 -11.44 2.61 13.36
CA ALA A 30 -10.51 1.53 13.64
C ALA A 30 -9.55 1.24 12.46
N LEU A 31 -10.03 1.34 11.21
CA LEU A 31 -9.20 1.21 10.01
C LEU A 31 -8.21 2.38 9.88
N ILE A 32 -8.67 3.61 10.09
CA ILE A 32 -7.84 4.83 10.03
C ILE A 32 -6.75 4.75 11.09
N ASP A 33 -7.10 4.43 12.34
CA ASP A 33 -6.17 4.30 13.46
C ASP A 33 -5.17 3.15 13.25
N GLY A 34 -5.57 2.11 12.51
CA GLY A 34 -4.69 1.04 12.05
C GLY A 34 -3.83 1.40 10.85
N GLY A 35 -3.98 2.60 10.27
CA GLY A 35 -3.16 3.10 9.15
C GLY A 35 -3.70 2.81 7.75
N LEU A 36 -4.93 2.28 7.60
CA LEU A 36 -5.61 2.06 6.32
C LEU A 36 -6.83 2.99 6.17
N PRO A 37 -6.68 4.22 5.67
CA PRO A 37 -7.80 5.14 5.43
C PRO A 37 -8.57 4.77 4.15
N CYS A 38 -9.00 3.53 4.04
CA CYS A 38 -9.64 2.96 2.86
C CYS A 38 -10.60 1.83 3.25
N ALA A 39 -11.70 1.67 2.48
CA ALA A 39 -12.63 0.55 2.62
C ALA A 39 -13.37 0.26 1.31
N GLU A 40 -13.59 -1.02 0.98
CA GLU A 40 -14.53 -1.52 -0.02
C GLU A 40 -15.74 -2.07 0.73
N VAL A 41 -16.84 -1.29 0.84
CA VAL A 41 -18.10 -1.74 1.48
C VAL A 41 -18.93 -2.48 0.46
N THR A 42 -19.22 -3.75 0.72
CA THR A 42 -19.90 -4.62 -0.25
C THR A 42 -21.41 -4.47 -0.23
N PHE A 43 -22.03 -4.34 -1.40
CA PHE A 43 -23.48 -4.29 -1.61
C PHE A 43 -24.16 -5.65 -1.43
N ARG A 44 -23.67 -6.45 -0.46
CA ARG A 44 -24.27 -7.73 -0.05
C ARG A 44 -25.31 -7.58 1.06
N THR A 45 -25.44 -6.39 1.63
CA THR A 45 -26.38 -6.07 2.72
C THR A 45 -27.21 -4.85 2.35
N ALA A 46 -28.39 -4.73 2.96
CA ALA A 46 -29.25 -3.55 2.77
C ALA A 46 -28.60 -2.26 3.34
N ALA A 47 -27.77 -2.40 4.36
CA ALA A 47 -27.11 -1.28 5.05
C ALA A 47 -25.93 -0.67 4.27
N ALA A 48 -25.51 -1.27 3.13
CA ALA A 48 -24.27 -0.90 2.46
C ALA A 48 -24.20 0.59 2.06
N ALA A 49 -25.27 1.13 1.45
CA ALA A 49 -25.30 2.53 1.01
C ALA A 49 -25.25 3.48 2.21
N ASP A 50 -26.05 3.22 3.25
CA ASP A 50 -26.06 4.05 4.47
C ASP A 50 -24.71 3.97 5.21
N ALA A 51 -24.07 2.80 5.21
CA ALA A 51 -22.75 2.63 5.80
C ALA A 51 -21.68 3.45 5.04
N ILE A 52 -21.70 3.44 3.69
CA ILE A 52 -20.81 4.29 2.88
C ILE A 52 -21.05 5.76 3.20
N LYS A 53 -22.31 6.19 3.23
CA LYS A 53 -22.66 7.58 3.57
C LYS A 53 -22.11 7.99 4.92
N ASN A 54 -22.37 7.19 5.96
CA ASN A 54 -21.89 7.46 7.32
C ASN A 54 -20.35 7.56 7.37
N MET A 55 -19.62 6.67 6.66
CA MET A 55 -18.16 6.72 6.62
C MET A 55 -17.65 7.98 5.90
N THR A 56 -18.23 8.32 4.75
CA THR A 56 -17.78 9.46 3.93
C THR A 56 -18.11 10.80 4.56
N GLU A 57 -19.23 10.92 5.27
CA GLU A 57 -19.60 12.12 6.03
C GLU A 57 -18.70 12.29 7.27
N ALA A 58 -18.44 11.20 8.02
CA ALA A 58 -17.59 11.26 9.21
C ALA A 58 -16.10 11.46 8.88
N PHE A 59 -15.62 10.88 7.77
CA PHE A 59 -14.21 10.89 7.37
C PHE A 59 -14.05 11.26 5.88
N PRO A 60 -14.17 12.53 5.50
CA PRO A 60 -14.12 12.98 4.09
C PRO A 60 -12.82 12.61 3.34
N ASN A 61 -11.73 12.46 4.07
CA ASN A 61 -10.42 12.08 3.51
C ASN A 61 -10.25 10.57 3.34
N MET A 62 -11.12 9.74 3.91
CA MET A 62 -11.09 8.29 3.73
C MET A 62 -11.50 7.92 2.30
N VAL A 63 -10.82 6.94 1.72
CA VAL A 63 -11.13 6.40 0.40
C VAL A 63 -12.14 5.26 0.55
N VAL A 64 -13.43 5.58 0.48
CA VAL A 64 -14.51 4.60 0.60
C VAL A 64 -15.04 4.26 -0.79
N GLY A 65 -15.09 2.98 -1.13
CA GLY A 65 -15.67 2.47 -2.37
C GLY A 65 -16.80 1.47 -2.10
N ALA A 66 -17.57 1.18 -3.14
CA ALA A 66 -18.61 0.18 -3.13
C ALA A 66 -18.15 -1.10 -3.84
N GLY A 67 -18.23 -2.23 -3.14
CA GLY A 67 -17.92 -3.56 -3.68
C GLY A 67 -19.17 -4.38 -3.95
N THR A 68 -19.03 -5.45 -4.73
CA THR A 68 -20.15 -6.35 -5.12
C THR A 68 -21.32 -5.59 -5.79
N VAL A 69 -20.96 -4.56 -6.58
CA VAL A 69 -21.92 -3.78 -7.35
C VAL A 69 -22.22 -4.52 -8.66
N LEU A 70 -23.48 -4.87 -8.90
CA LEU A 70 -23.90 -5.74 -10.01
C LEU A 70 -24.76 -5.01 -11.07
N THR A 71 -25.39 -3.88 -10.71
CA THR A 71 -26.32 -3.15 -11.56
C THR A 71 -26.04 -1.66 -11.57
N CYS A 72 -26.51 -0.97 -12.63
CA CYS A 72 -26.42 0.49 -12.73
C CYS A 72 -27.14 1.19 -11.55
N GLU A 73 -28.28 0.68 -11.11
CA GLU A 73 -28.99 1.20 -9.94
C GLU A 73 -28.14 1.15 -8.66
N GLN A 74 -27.39 0.04 -8.46
CA GLN A 74 -26.48 -0.07 -7.33
C GLN A 74 -25.30 0.93 -7.46
N VAL A 75 -24.81 1.18 -8.68
CA VAL A 75 -23.81 2.23 -8.94
C VAL A 75 -24.35 3.59 -8.50
N ASP A 76 -25.56 3.97 -8.97
CA ASP A 76 -26.16 5.27 -8.63
C ASP A 76 -26.35 5.43 -7.13
N ARG A 77 -26.83 4.39 -6.44
CA ARG A 77 -26.95 4.40 -4.97
C ARG A 77 -25.61 4.53 -4.26
N ALA A 78 -24.57 3.86 -4.76
CA ALA A 78 -23.23 3.96 -4.20
C ALA A 78 -22.64 5.38 -4.36
N VAL A 79 -22.80 5.97 -5.53
CA VAL A 79 -22.34 7.33 -5.82
C VAL A 79 -23.12 8.36 -4.99
N ALA A 80 -24.44 8.23 -4.90
CA ALA A 80 -25.26 9.09 -4.04
C ALA A 80 -24.88 9.01 -2.56
N ALA A 81 -24.36 7.85 -2.10
CA ALA A 81 -23.82 7.66 -0.77
C ALA A 81 -22.39 8.19 -0.58
N GLY A 82 -21.73 8.69 -1.64
CA GLY A 82 -20.38 9.26 -1.59
C GLY A 82 -19.24 8.27 -1.90
N ALA A 83 -19.55 7.10 -2.48
CA ALA A 83 -18.51 6.17 -2.91
C ALA A 83 -17.56 6.83 -3.91
N LYS A 84 -16.25 6.62 -3.73
CA LYS A 84 -15.20 7.19 -4.58
C LYS A 84 -14.74 6.23 -5.70
N PHE A 85 -15.08 4.96 -5.62
CA PHE A 85 -14.81 3.96 -6.64
C PHE A 85 -15.81 2.78 -6.54
N ILE A 86 -15.96 2.07 -7.64
CA ILE A 86 -16.84 0.92 -7.77
C ILE A 86 -16.01 -0.35 -8.03
N VAL A 87 -16.40 -1.45 -7.39
CA VAL A 87 -15.82 -2.79 -7.60
C VAL A 87 -16.93 -3.79 -7.79
N SER A 88 -16.79 -4.66 -8.79
CA SER A 88 -17.73 -5.76 -9.03
C SER A 88 -17.03 -7.13 -9.00
N PRO A 89 -17.73 -8.22 -8.72
CA PRO A 89 -17.14 -9.56 -8.71
C PRO A 89 -16.81 -10.08 -10.10
N GLY A 90 -17.50 -9.61 -11.13
CA GLY A 90 -17.33 -9.95 -12.54
C GLY A 90 -17.37 -8.71 -13.40
N LEU A 91 -17.10 -8.87 -14.69
CA LEU A 91 -17.11 -7.80 -15.68
C LEU A 91 -18.46 -7.79 -16.41
N ASN A 92 -19.28 -6.78 -16.13
CA ASN A 92 -20.50 -6.48 -16.88
C ASN A 92 -20.27 -5.18 -17.68
N PRO A 93 -20.22 -5.27 -19.04
CA PRO A 93 -19.97 -4.09 -19.87
C PRO A 93 -20.98 -2.95 -19.68
N THR A 94 -22.24 -3.27 -19.39
CA THR A 94 -23.28 -2.26 -19.14
C THR A 94 -22.99 -1.48 -17.87
N THR A 95 -22.65 -2.16 -16.78
CA THR A 95 -22.30 -1.51 -15.51
C THR A 95 -21.01 -0.70 -15.64
N VAL A 96 -20.01 -1.22 -16.38
CA VAL A 96 -18.75 -0.50 -16.61
C VAL A 96 -18.98 0.78 -17.41
N LYS A 97 -19.73 0.71 -18.51
CA LYS A 97 -20.07 1.89 -19.33
C LYS A 97 -20.82 2.94 -18.52
N HIS A 98 -21.80 2.51 -17.72
CA HIS A 98 -22.52 3.43 -16.83
C HIS A 98 -21.59 4.15 -15.86
N CYS A 99 -20.67 3.43 -15.22
CA CYS A 99 -19.64 4.05 -14.36
C CYS A 99 -18.79 5.09 -15.11
N GLN A 100 -18.41 4.78 -16.36
CA GLN A 100 -17.62 5.69 -17.21
C GLN A 100 -18.42 6.95 -17.60
N GLU A 101 -19.70 6.78 -17.96
CA GLU A 101 -20.60 7.88 -18.33
C GLU A 101 -20.80 8.88 -17.19
N ILE A 102 -20.92 8.41 -15.95
CA ILE A 102 -21.05 9.28 -14.77
C ILE A 102 -19.72 9.67 -14.14
N GLY A 103 -18.58 9.21 -14.70
CA GLY A 103 -17.24 9.59 -14.27
C GLY A 103 -16.74 8.94 -12.97
N ILE A 104 -17.35 7.83 -12.51
CA ILE A 104 -16.89 7.11 -11.33
C ILE A 104 -15.87 6.02 -11.69
N PRO A 105 -14.68 5.97 -11.05
CA PRO A 105 -13.70 4.92 -11.27
C PRO A 105 -14.27 3.52 -10.98
N VAL A 106 -14.01 2.56 -11.87
CA VAL A 106 -14.51 1.20 -11.74
C VAL A 106 -13.39 0.16 -11.91
N CYS A 107 -13.39 -0.86 -11.06
CA CYS A 107 -12.47 -1.99 -11.09
C CYS A 107 -13.28 -3.30 -11.13
N PRO A 108 -13.71 -3.75 -12.35
CA PRO A 108 -14.53 -4.95 -12.50
C PRO A 108 -13.71 -6.22 -12.32
N GLY A 109 -14.36 -7.28 -11.85
CA GLY A 109 -13.77 -8.60 -11.65
C GLY A 109 -13.49 -9.31 -12.96
N THR A 110 -12.35 -9.96 -13.06
CA THR A 110 -11.91 -10.81 -14.16
C THR A 110 -11.29 -12.08 -13.59
N ALA A 111 -11.34 -13.18 -14.35
CA ALA A 111 -10.73 -14.44 -13.94
C ALA A 111 -9.97 -15.16 -15.07
N ASN A 112 -10.05 -14.68 -16.31
CA ASN A 112 -9.46 -15.32 -17.48
C ASN A 112 -9.09 -14.29 -18.58
N PRO A 113 -8.36 -14.70 -19.64
CA PRO A 113 -7.97 -13.81 -20.74
C PRO A 113 -9.15 -13.12 -21.45
N SER A 114 -10.27 -13.82 -21.69
CA SER A 114 -11.41 -13.21 -22.38
C SER A 114 -12.02 -12.04 -21.59
N ASP A 115 -12.07 -12.15 -20.27
CA ASP A 115 -12.52 -11.03 -19.42
C ASP A 115 -11.58 -9.83 -19.55
N ILE A 116 -10.26 -10.07 -19.59
CA ILE A 116 -9.25 -9.01 -19.74
C ILE A 116 -9.39 -8.32 -21.11
N GLU A 117 -9.63 -9.07 -22.18
CA GLU A 117 -9.84 -8.50 -23.52
C GLU A 117 -11.11 -7.63 -23.58
N VAL A 118 -12.18 -8.07 -22.92
CA VAL A 118 -13.39 -7.23 -22.76
C VAL A 118 -13.07 -5.96 -21.96
N ALA A 119 -12.30 -6.06 -20.86
CA ALA A 119 -11.89 -4.90 -20.09
C ALA A 119 -11.05 -3.90 -20.94
N LEU A 120 -10.11 -4.41 -21.75
CA LEU A 120 -9.33 -3.60 -22.68
C LEU A 120 -10.19 -2.92 -23.73
N SER A 121 -11.19 -3.62 -24.29
CA SER A 121 -12.15 -3.03 -25.27
C SER A 121 -12.98 -1.89 -24.68
N LEU A 122 -13.15 -1.88 -23.35
CA LEU A 122 -13.79 -0.82 -22.59
C LEU A 122 -12.81 0.28 -22.11
N GLY A 123 -11.54 0.22 -22.52
CA GLY A 123 -10.50 1.21 -22.17
C GLY A 123 -9.99 1.09 -20.73
N LEU A 124 -10.28 0.00 -20.02
CA LEU A 124 -9.80 -0.20 -18.66
C LEU A 124 -8.32 -0.59 -18.63
N LYS A 125 -7.58 -0.03 -17.67
CA LYS A 125 -6.16 -0.34 -17.42
C LYS A 125 -5.95 -1.10 -16.12
N THR A 126 -6.99 -1.21 -15.29
CA THR A 126 -6.94 -1.92 -14.02
C THR A 126 -8.21 -2.75 -13.86
N VAL A 127 -8.05 -3.99 -13.44
CA VAL A 127 -9.15 -4.93 -13.17
C VAL A 127 -8.94 -5.63 -11.83
N LYS A 128 -10.04 -5.98 -11.16
CA LYS A 128 -10.00 -6.91 -10.04
C LYS A 128 -9.76 -8.31 -10.58
N PHE A 129 -8.92 -9.08 -9.91
CA PHE A 129 -8.80 -10.52 -10.16
C PHE A 129 -9.49 -11.28 -9.02
N PHE A 130 -10.58 -12.01 -9.34
CA PHE A 130 -11.45 -12.62 -8.34
C PHE A 130 -12.09 -13.92 -8.84
N PRO A 131 -12.18 -14.97 -7.98
CA PRO A 131 -11.58 -15.11 -6.65
C PRO A 131 -10.09 -15.52 -6.74
N ALA A 132 -9.17 -14.70 -6.21
CA ALA A 132 -7.75 -14.77 -6.54
C ALA A 132 -7.11 -16.13 -6.24
N GLU A 133 -7.14 -16.61 -5.01
CA GLU A 133 -6.50 -17.88 -4.64
C GLU A 133 -7.22 -19.09 -5.26
N ALA A 134 -8.55 -19.11 -5.27
CA ALA A 134 -9.32 -20.20 -5.85
C ALA A 134 -9.16 -20.31 -7.37
N ALA A 135 -8.86 -19.21 -8.06
CA ALA A 135 -8.61 -19.18 -9.50
C ALA A 135 -7.14 -19.50 -9.89
N GLY A 136 -6.28 -19.85 -8.92
CA GLY A 136 -4.89 -20.24 -9.18
C GLY A 136 -3.83 -19.25 -8.67
N GLY A 137 -4.23 -18.22 -7.93
CA GLY A 137 -3.35 -17.32 -7.20
C GLY A 137 -2.39 -16.51 -8.07
N LEU A 138 -1.32 -16.05 -7.45
CA LEU A 138 -0.31 -15.23 -8.13
C LEU A 138 0.33 -15.93 -9.33
N LYS A 139 0.50 -17.26 -9.27
CA LYS A 139 1.06 -18.03 -10.39
C LYS A 139 0.20 -17.89 -11.64
N TYR A 140 -1.11 -18.00 -11.50
CA TYR A 140 -2.04 -17.86 -12.61
C TYR A 140 -2.08 -16.41 -13.11
N ILE A 141 -2.15 -15.41 -12.20
CA ILE A 141 -2.11 -13.99 -12.59
C ILE A 141 -0.87 -13.68 -13.43
N LYS A 142 0.33 -14.13 -13.00
CA LYS A 142 1.57 -13.94 -13.76
C LYS A 142 1.47 -14.51 -15.18
N SER A 143 0.87 -15.69 -15.33
CA SER A 143 0.70 -16.35 -16.63
C SER A 143 -0.25 -15.60 -17.56
N ILE A 144 -1.43 -15.21 -17.07
CA ILE A 144 -2.41 -14.49 -17.89
C ILE A 144 -2.01 -13.02 -18.14
N ALA A 145 -1.23 -12.42 -17.25
CA ALA A 145 -0.79 -11.02 -17.38
C ALA A 145 0.32 -10.82 -18.42
N ALA A 146 0.99 -11.88 -18.84
CA ALA A 146 2.14 -11.79 -19.75
C ALA A 146 1.79 -11.10 -21.09
N PRO A 147 0.72 -11.47 -21.81
CA PRO A 147 0.36 -10.83 -23.08
C PRO A 147 -0.23 -9.42 -22.91
N TYR A 148 -0.68 -9.03 -21.73
CA TYR A 148 -1.34 -7.74 -21.47
C TYR A 148 -0.41 -6.78 -20.74
N VAL A 149 0.51 -6.14 -21.48
CA VAL A 149 1.66 -5.37 -20.94
C VAL A 149 1.20 -4.28 -19.97
N ASP A 150 0.17 -3.53 -20.30
CA ASP A 150 -0.28 -2.35 -19.53
C ASP A 150 -1.38 -2.66 -18.51
N MET A 151 -1.93 -3.88 -18.51
CA MET A 151 -2.98 -4.25 -17.58
C MET A 151 -2.42 -4.41 -16.16
N LYS A 152 -3.11 -3.81 -15.20
CA LYS A 152 -2.85 -3.91 -13.75
C LYS A 152 -3.97 -4.67 -13.05
N PHE A 153 -3.65 -5.23 -11.89
CA PHE A 153 -4.57 -6.11 -11.18
C PHE A 153 -4.74 -5.70 -9.71
N MET A 154 -5.95 -5.92 -9.19
CA MET A 154 -6.31 -5.90 -7.79
C MET A 154 -6.81 -7.29 -7.37
N PRO A 155 -5.93 -8.23 -6.98
CA PRO A 155 -6.35 -9.55 -6.53
C PRO A 155 -7.17 -9.43 -5.25
N THR A 156 -8.27 -10.19 -5.21
CA THR A 156 -9.18 -10.27 -4.07
C THR A 156 -9.70 -11.70 -3.93
N GLY A 157 -9.87 -12.16 -2.68
CA GLY A 157 -10.34 -13.52 -2.38
C GLY A 157 -9.19 -14.47 -2.06
N GLY A 158 -9.02 -14.77 -0.76
CA GLY A 158 -7.95 -15.62 -0.23
C GLY A 158 -6.63 -14.91 0.03
N VAL A 159 -6.51 -13.60 -0.27
CA VAL A 159 -5.35 -12.80 0.15
C VAL A 159 -5.38 -12.62 1.66
N ASN A 160 -4.23 -12.81 2.30
CA ASN A 160 -4.03 -12.73 3.74
C ASN A 160 -2.56 -12.40 4.06
N GLU A 161 -2.19 -12.39 5.37
CA GLU A 161 -0.85 -12.05 5.82
C GLU A 161 0.26 -12.96 5.28
N LYS A 162 -0.05 -14.19 4.88
CA LYS A 162 0.96 -15.17 4.42
C LYS A 162 1.36 -14.97 2.96
N ASN A 163 0.46 -14.40 2.13
CA ASN A 163 0.67 -14.25 0.69
C ASN A 163 0.68 -12.79 0.21
N LEU A 164 0.35 -11.83 1.08
CA LEU A 164 0.26 -10.40 0.73
C LEU A 164 1.53 -9.87 0.05
N LEU A 165 2.70 -10.15 0.63
CA LEU A 165 3.97 -9.63 0.11
C LEU A 165 4.32 -10.21 -1.26
N ASP A 166 4.02 -11.48 -1.50
CA ASP A 166 4.24 -12.12 -2.80
C ASP A 166 3.39 -11.46 -3.88
N TYR A 167 2.10 -11.19 -3.58
CA TYR A 167 1.22 -10.45 -4.50
C TYR A 167 1.76 -9.05 -4.77
N LEU A 168 2.01 -8.26 -3.72
CA LEU A 168 2.44 -6.87 -3.85
C LEU A 168 3.83 -6.70 -4.50
N SER A 169 4.66 -7.74 -4.48
CA SER A 169 5.97 -7.75 -5.15
C SER A 169 5.88 -7.89 -6.67
N PHE A 170 4.73 -8.31 -7.21
CA PHE A 170 4.54 -8.36 -8.65
C PHE A 170 4.13 -6.98 -9.16
N ASN A 171 4.93 -6.39 -10.03
CA ASN A 171 4.80 -5.00 -10.50
C ASN A 171 3.48 -4.65 -11.22
N LYS A 172 2.68 -5.66 -11.59
CA LYS A 172 1.35 -5.48 -12.15
C LYS A 172 0.23 -5.46 -11.10
N ILE A 173 0.54 -5.73 -9.82
CA ILE A 173 -0.42 -5.63 -8.72
C ILE A 173 -0.36 -4.22 -8.13
N ILE A 174 -1.48 -3.49 -8.22
CA ILE A 174 -1.56 -2.14 -7.64
C ILE A 174 -1.83 -2.18 -6.14
N CYS A 175 -2.78 -3.02 -5.72
CA CYS A 175 -3.17 -3.24 -4.33
C CYS A 175 -3.84 -4.61 -4.20
N CYS A 176 -4.06 -5.05 -2.96
CA CYS A 176 -4.76 -6.30 -2.67
C CYS A 176 -6.04 -6.05 -1.88
N GLY A 177 -7.17 -6.61 -2.33
CA GLY A 177 -8.40 -6.64 -1.55
C GLY A 177 -8.41 -7.82 -0.58
N GLY A 178 -8.77 -7.59 0.68
CA GLY A 178 -8.81 -8.65 1.68
C GLY A 178 -9.71 -8.32 2.87
N SER A 179 -10.08 -9.35 3.62
CA SER A 179 -10.96 -9.21 4.79
C SER A 179 -10.34 -9.73 6.09
N TRP A 180 -9.10 -10.20 6.07
CA TRP A 180 -8.46 -10.78 7.28
C TRP A 180 -8.28 -9.77 8.41
N MET A 181 -8.13 -8.46 8.11
CA MET A 181 -8.04 -7.40 9.10
C MET A 181 -9.41 -6.95 9.64
N VAL A 182 -10.49 -7.35 8.97
CA VAL A 182 -11.89 -7.04 9.34
C VAL A 182 -12.72 -8.33 9.43
N PRO A 183 -12.32 -9.32 10.25
CA PRO A 183 -13.04 -10.60 10.31
C PRO A 183 -14.46 -10.39 10.79
N GLY A 184 -15.40 -11.13 10.17
CA GLY A 184 -16.84 -10.92 10.40
C GLY A 184 -17.30 -11.14 11.84
N ASP A 185 -16.60 -11.99 12.61
CA ASP A 185 -16.84 -12.19 14.03
C ASP A 185 -16.47 -10.95 14.86
N ALA A 186 -15.35 -10.28 14.54
CA ALA A 186 -14.98 -9.03 15.20
C ALA A 186 -15.95 -7.88 14.86
N VAL A 187 -16.36 -7.76 13.59
CA VAL A 187 -17.39 -6.77 13.20
C VAL A 187 -18.69 -7.01 13.95
N LYS A 188 -19.18 -8.26 14.01
CA LYS A 188 -20.39 -8.63 14.73
C LYS A 188 -20.29 -8.39 16.24
N ALA A 189 -19.11 -8.61 16.81
CA ALA A 189 -18.84 -8.36 18.24
C ALA A 189 -18.56 -6.88 18.54
N LYS A 190 -18.47 -6.02 17.51
CA LYS A 190 -18.07 -4.61 17.63
C LYS A 190 -16.70 -4.45 18.31
N ASP A 191 -15.79 -5.41 18.05
CA ASP A 191 -14.43 -5.44 18.60
C ASP A 191 -13.50 -4.58 17.73
N TRP A 192 -13.66 -3.26 17.84
CA TRP A 192 -12.94 -2.28 17.04
C TRP A 192 -11.45 -2.24 17.37
N ASP A 193 -11.07 -2.54 18.60
CA ASP A 193 -9.66 -2.62 19.02
C ASP A 193 -8.93 -3.78 18.34
N ARG A 194 -9.59 -4.92 18.20
CA ARG A 194 -9.06 -6.06 17.44
C ARG A 194 -8.90 -5.70 15.96
N ILE A 195 -9.89 -5.04 15.35
CA ILE A 195 -9.83 -4.58 13.95
C ILE A 195 -8.69 -3.59 13.76
N ARG A 196 -8.54 -2.60 14.65
CA ARG A 196 -7.42 -1.66 14.64
C ARG A 196 -6.07 -2.38 14.69
N THR A 197 -5.92 -3.35 15.60
CA THR A 197 -4.69 -4.12 15.79
C THR A 197 -4.35 -4.98 14.56
N LEU A 198 -5.33 -5.69 13.99
CA LEU A 198 -5.15 -6.49 12.78
C LEU A 198 -4.79 -5.60 11.58
N THR A 199 -5.43 -4.43 11.47
CA THR A 199 -5.14 -3.45 10.43
C THR A 199 -3.72 -2.91 10.56
N ALA A 200 -3.29 -2.51 11.75
CA ALA A 200 -1.93 -2.05 12.01
C ALA A 200 -0.89 -3.15 11.68
N SER A 201 -1.17 -4.40 12.05
CA SER A 201 -0.32 -5.54 11.72
C SER A 201 -0.20 -5.77 10.20
N ALA A 202 -1.30 -5.62 9.45
CA ALA A 202 -1.28 -5.72 7.99
C ALA A 202 -0.44 -4.62 7.35
N VAL A 203 -0.54 -3.39 7.85
CA VAL A 203 0.28 -2.24 7.40
C VAL A 203 1.76 -2.47 7.74
N GLN A 204 2.08 -2.87 8.96
CA GLN A 204 3.46 -3.16 9.38
C GLN A 204 4.09 -4.27 8.53
N LEU A 205 3.35 -5.35 8.26
CA LEU A 205 3.77 -6.41 7.36
C LEU A 205 4.06 -5.88 5.95
N MET A 206 3.14 -5.12 5.38
CA MET A 206 3.31 -4.54 4.05
C MET A 206 4.54 -3.65 3.97
N LEU A 207 4.69 -2.72 4.92
CA LEU A 207 5.78 -1.75 4.88
C LEU A 207 7.13 -2.37 5.28
N GLY A 208 7.15 -3.28 6.25
CA GLY A 208 8.35 -3.96 6.73
C GLY A 208 9.45 -2.99 7.15
N LEU A 209 9.08 -1.91 7.85
CA LEU A 209 10.03 -0.87 8.29
C LEU A 209 11.01 -1.43 9.32
N GLU A 210 12.29 -1.33 9.03
CA GLU A 210 13.38 -1.78 9.90
C GLU A 210 14.59 -0.86 9.74
N ILE A 211 15.41 -0.72 10.78
CA ILE A 211 16.69 -0.02 10.66
C ILE A 211 17.57 -0.76 9.65
N ALA A 212 18.01 -0.06 8.61
CA ALA A 212 18.93 -0.58 7.61
C ALA A 212 20.39 -0.38 8.09
N HIS A 213 20.72 0.85 8.48
CA HIS A 213 22.04 1.24 8.96
C HIS A 213 21.97 2.54 9.75
N VAL A 214 23.03 2.78 10.51
CA VAL A 214 23.32 4.09 11.13
C VAL A 214 24.54 4.67 10.42
N GLY A 215 24.39 5.89 9.90
CA GLY A 215 25.45 6.65 9.26
C GLY A 215 26.19 7.54 10.26
N ILE A 216 27.50 7.47 10.25
CA ILE A 216 28.40 8.29 11.07
C ILE A 216 29.18 9.23 10.14
N ASN A 217 29.14 10.52 10.40
CA ASN A 217 29.96 11.49 9.66
C ASN A 217 31.40 11.48 10.18
N SER A 218 32.36 11.46 9.27
CA SER A 218 33.77 11.72 9.56
C SER A 218 34.22 13.01 8.87
N THR A 219 35.34 13.56 9.32
CA THR A 219 35.92 14.76 8.74
C THR A 219 36.62 14.46 7.41
N ASP A 220 37.21 13.25 7.29
CA ASP A 220 37.92 12.78 6.10
C ASP A 220 37.92 11.24 5.98
N GLU A 221 38.53 10.74 4.90
CA GLU A 221 38.63 9.31 4.62
C GLU A 221 39.50 8.55 5.62
N ALA A 222 40.55 9.20 6.19
CA ALA A 222 41.46 8.57 7.14
C ALA A 222 40.74 8.29 8.46
N GLU A 223 39.97 9.26 8.96
CA GLU A 223 39.13 9.11 10.15
C GLU A 223 38.02 8.05 9.89
N ALA A 224 37.40 8.07 8.71
CA ALA A 224 36.37 7.09 8.35
C ALA A 224 36.94 5.67 8.33
N MET A 225 38.16 5.49 7.80
CA MET A 225 38.83 4.19 7.74
C MET A 225 39.17 3.68 9.15
N ASP A 226 39.73 4.52 10.00
CA ASP A 226 40.07 4.17 11.39
C ASP A 226 38.84 3.81 12.21
N THR A 227 37.75 4.61 12.06
CA THR A 227 36.46 4.37 12.73
C THR A 227 35.85 3.05 12.29
N ALA A 228 35.78 2.80 10.98
CA ALA A 228 35.24 1.55 10.44
C ALA A 228 36.07 0.34 10.87
N ALA A 229 37.42 0.46 10.89
CA ALA A 229 38.32 -0.62 11.33
C ALA A 229 38.09 -0.97 12.81
N LYS A 230 37.97 0.04 13.69
CA LYS A 230 37.67 -0.14 15.12
C LYS A 230 36.34 -0.85 15.33
N LEU A 231 35.28 -0.44 14.60
CA LEU A 231 33.95 -1.07 14.67
C LEU A 231 33.99 -2.52 14.17
N CYS A 232 34.66 -2.76 13.05
CA CYS A 232 34.83 -4.12 12.52
C CYS A 232 35.57 -5.03 13.51
N LYS A 233 36.64 -4.52 14.15
CA LYS A 233 37.39 -5.26 15.17
C LYS A 233 36.55 -5.54 16.42
N LEU A 234 35.76 -4.57 16.88
CA LEU A 234 34.90 -4.70 18.06
C LEU A 234 33.78 -5.74 17.84
N LEU A 235 33.17 -5.75 16.66
CA LEU A 235 31.97 -6.53 16.35
C LEU A 235 32.27 -7.84 15.58
N GLY A 236 33.53 -8.06 15.20
CA GLY A 236 33.92 -9.20 14.36
C GLY A 236 33.35 -9.09 12.92
N TRP A 237 33.10 -7.89 12.45
CA TRP A 237 32.52 -7.63 11.13
C TRP A 237 33.56 -7.41 10.05
N THR A 238 33.14 -7.61 8.80
CA THR A 238 33.96 -7.29 7.62
C THR A 238 33.74 -5.87 7.16
N MET A 239 34.82 -5.23 6.72
CA MET A 239 34.81 -3.88 6.14
C MET A 239 34.52 -3.92 4.65
N LYS A 240 33.69 -3.00 4.16
CA LYS A 240 33.47 -2.78 2.73
C LYS A 240 33.69 -1.32 2.40
N VAL A 241 34.79 -1.04 1.68
CA VAL A 241 35.14 0.32 1.24
C VAL A 241 34.36 0.67 -0.02
N GLY A 242 33.55 1.72 0.05
CA GLY A 242 32.84 2.33 -1.08
C GLY A 242 33.45 3.65 -1.52
N ASN A 243 32.83 4.34 -2.46
CA ASN A 243 33.33 5.62 -2.97
C ASN A 243 33.20 6.76 -1.94
N SER A 244 31.99 6.96 -1.39
CA SER A 244 31.67 8.05 -0.44
C SER A 244 31.64 7.62 1.02
N SER A 245 31.63 6.31 1.28
CA SER A 245 31.49 5.75 2.62
C SER A 245 32.18 4.41 2.77
N ILE A 246 32.33 3.98 4.02
CA ILE A 246 32.90 2.69 4.40
C ILE A 246 31.89 1.99 5.30
N PHE A 247 31.48 0.78 4.92
CA PHE A 247 30.59 -0.03 5.75
C PHE A 247 31.38 -0.91 6.71
N ALA A 248 31.03 -0.83 8.00
CA ALA A 248 31.37 -1.85 8.99
C ALA A 248 30.18 -2.81 9.08
N GLY A 249 30.36 -4.02 8.54
CA GLY A 249 29.26 -4.97 8.33
C GLY A 249 28.20 -4.40 7.38
N THR A 250 26.92 -4.58 7.75
CA THR A 250 25.78 -4.02 7.01
C THR A 250 25.05 -2.93 7.80
N GLY A 251 25.40 -2.74 9.07
CA GLY A 251 24.61 -1.92 9.98
C GLY A 251 25.20 -0.54 10.27
N ILE A 252 26.47 -0.28 9.98
CA ILE A 252 27.09 1.02 10.19
C ILE A 252 27.76 1.50 8.91
N GLU A 253 27.40 2.70 8.47
CA GLU A 253 27.97 3.38 7.32
C GLU A 253 28.78 4.58 7.82
N VAL A 254 30.10 4.57 7.63
CA VAL A 254 30.97 5.69 8.01
C VAL A 254 31.25 6.52 6.76
N MET A 255 30.78 7.76 6.77
CA MET A 255 30.96 8.70 5.66
C MET A 255 32.40 9.20 5.61
N LYS A 256 32.99 9.28 4.40
CA LYS A 256 34.39 9.78 4.19
C LYS A 256 34.50 11.31 4.29
N SER A 257 33.40 12.01 4.44
CA SER A 257 33.29 13.45 4.62
C SER A 257 31.96 13.77 5.30
N PRO A 258 31.80 14.96 5.89
CA PRO A 258 30.53 15.39 6.45
C PRO A 258 29.41 15.29 5.45
N PHE A 259 28.29 14.71 5.88
CA PHE A 259 27.10 14.48 5.08
C PHE A 259 25.86 14.95 5.83
N ARG A 260 24.66 14.56 5.39
CA ARG A 260 23.37 14.94 6.00
C ARG A 260 23.29 14.53 7.47
N GLY A 261 22.63 15.39 8.26
CA GLY A 261 22.41 15.21 9.69
C GLY A 261 23.57 15.68 10.55
N ALA A 262 23.28 16.53 11.55
CA ALA A 262 24.30 17.05 12.48
C ALA A 262 25.02 15.92 13.23
N LYS A 263 24.33 14.80 13.49
CA LYS A 263 24.88 13.61 14.15
C LYS A 263 25.08 12.41 13.21
N GLY A 264 24.85 12.59 11.92
CA GLY A 264 24.82 11.52 10.93
C GLY A 264 23.41 11.18 10.45
N HIS A 265 23.20 9.97 9.96
CA HIS A 265 21.90 9.59 9.40
C HIS A 265 21.45 8.19 9.85
N ILE A 266 20.15 7.93 9.73
CA ILE A 266 19.56 6.61 9.98
C ILE A 266 18.80 6.18 8.72
N GLY A 267 19.24 5.10 8.12
CA GLY A 267 18.55 4.45 7.02
C GLY A 267 17.47 3.49 7.53
N ILE A 268 16.26 3.63 7.01
CA ILE A 268 15.12 2.76 7.30
C ILE A 268 14.76 2.00 6.02
N LYS A 269 14.99 0.69 6.00
CA LYS A 269 14.59 -0.14 4.87
C LYS A 269 13.10 -0.47 4.91
N THR A 270 12.50 -0.59 3.74
CA THR A 270 11.08 -0.93 3.56
C THR A 270 10.86 -1.87 2.39
N ASN A 271 9.80 -2.69 2.46
CA ASN A 271 9.42 -3.59 1.37
C ASN A 271 8.93 -2.82 0.13
N PHE A 272 8.28 -1.66 0.32
CA PHE A 272 7.67 -0.87 -0.76
C PHE A 272 7.81 0.62 -0.48
N ILE A 273 8.92 1.22 -0.92
CA ILE A 273 9.28 2.60 -0.57
C ILE A 273 8.22 3.65 -0.95
N VAL A 274 7.53 3.49 -2.09
CA VAL A 274 6.46 4.41 -2.51
C VAL A 274 5.26 4.35 -1.55
N ARG A 275 4.90 3.14 -1.08
CA ARG A 275 3.83 2.95 -0.09
C ARG A 275 4.24 3.45 1.29
N ALA A 276 5.50 3.20 1.67
CA ALA A 276 6.05 3.70 2.94
C ALA A 276 6.08 5.23 2.97
N LYS A 277 6.54 5.87 1.88
CA LYS A 277 6.51 7.33 1.73
C LYS A 277 5.09 7.85 1.89
N ALA A 278 4.14 7.33 1.12
CA ALA A 278 2.73 7.75 1.19
C ALA A 278 2.09 7.49 2.56
N TYR A 279 2.47 6.42 3.25
CA TYR A 279 2.02 6.16 4.62
C TYR A 279 2.55 7.21 5.59
N LEU A 280 3.86 7.50 5.56
CA LEU A 280 4.48 8.47 6.44
C LEU A 280 4.02 9.91 6.16
N GLU A 281 3.75 10.28 4.90
CA GLU A 281 3.13 11.56 4.53
C GLU A 281 1.75 11.74 5.20
N ARG A 282 0.94 10.69 5.25
CA ARG A 282 -0.34 10.70 5.99
C ARG A 282 -0.16 10.83 7.50
N GLN A 283 1.00 10.45 8.03
CA GLN A 283 1.36 10.65 9.45
C GLN A 283 1.98 12.02 9.71
N GLY A 284 2.07 12.90 8.70
CA GLY A 284 2.59 14.26 8.84
C GLY A 284 4.09 14.42 8.60
N PHE A 285 4.79 13.38 8.13
CA PHE A 285 6.18 13.51 7.73
C PHE A 285 6.30 14.10 6.32
N GLU A 286 7.24 15.03 6.13
CA GLU A 286 7.55 15.60 4.83
C GLU A 286 8.86 15.01 4.28
N PHE A 287 8.95 14.85 2.96
CA PHE A 287 10.13 14.34 2.28
C PHE A 287 10.83 15.43 1.47
N ASP A 288 12.15 15.38 1.42
CA ASP A 288 12.98 16.19 0.53
C ASP A 288 13.04 15.52 -0.85
N GLU A 289 12.16 15.94 -1.77
CA GLU A 289 12.06 15.37 -3.12
C GLU A 289 13.37 15.51 -3.91
N SER A 290 14.20 16.51 -3.60
CA SER A 290 15.50 16.69 -4.25
C SER A 290 16.53 15.61 -3.86
N SER A 291 16.27 14.91 -2.75
CA SER A 291 17.10 13.81 -2.27
C SER A 291 16.76 12.46 -2.88
N ALA A 292 15.72 12.39 -3.73
CA ALA A 292 15.24 11.14 -4.30
C ALA A 292 16.32 10.47 -5.16
N ASN A 293 16.74 9.28 -4.76
CA ASN A 293 17.57 8.40 -5.58
C ASN A 293 16.67 7.50 -6.41
N VAL A 294 16.64 7.71 -7.72
CA VAL A 294 15.85 6.93 -8.66
C VAL A 294 16.78 6.14 -9.57
N LYS A 295 16.58 4.82 -9.64
CA LYS A 295 17.31 3.93 -10.55
C LYS A 295 16.31 3.11 -11.37
N ASP A 296 16.48 3.07 -12.67
CA ASP A 296 15.59 2.38 -13.62
C ASP A 296 14.10 2.76 -13.44
N GLY A 297 13.84 4.07 -13.22
CA GLY A 297 12.51 4.62 -12.98
C GLY A 297 11.89 4.28 -11.62
N GLN A 298 12.64 3.65 -10.72
CA GLN A 298 12.17 3.25 -9.40
C GLN A 298 12.86 4.04 -8.29
N LEU A 299 12.09 4.56 -7.36
CA LEU A 299 12.62 5.19 -6.15
C LEU A 299 13.36 4.13 -5.31
N LYS A 300 14.62 4.41 -4.97
CA LYS A 300 15.48 3.52 -4.17
C LYS A 300 15.76 4.07 -2.79
N ALA A 301 15.88 5.39 -2.66
CA ALA A 301 16.04 6.05 -1.36
C ALA A 301 15.48 7.47 -1.43
N ILE A 302 15.04 7.99 -0.28
CA ILE A 302 14.59 9.39 -0.13
C ILE A 302 14.70 9.81 1.34
N TYR A 303 15.16 11.04 1.59
CA TYR A 303 15.28 11.60 2.93
C TYR A 303 14.00 12.30 3.39
N LEU A 304 13.72 12.24 4.69
CA LEU A 304 12.82 13.20 5.32
C LEU A 304 13.40 14.61 5.21
N LYS A 305 12.50 15.60 5.18
CA LYS A 305 12.88 17.00 5.14
C LYS A 305 13.54 17.44 6.44
N ASP A 306 12.98 17.00 7.57
CA ASP A 306 13.43 17.35 8.90
C ASP A 306 14.28 16.24 9.54
N GLU A 307 15.27 16.66 10.33
CA GLU A 307 16.06 15.77 11.15
C GLU A 307 15.29 15.35 12.40
N ILE A 308 15.54 14.14 12.89
CA ILE A 308 15.03 13.67 14.18
C ILE A 308 16.22 13.58 15.15
N ALA A 309 16.20 14.36 16.21
CA ALA A 309 17.26 14.42 17.23
C ALA A 309 18.67 14.71 16.66
N GLY A 310 18.75 15.39 15.50
CA GLY A 310 19.98 15.70 14.80
C GLY A 310 20.46 14.61 13.85
N PHE A 311 19.65 13.57 13.61
CA PHE A 311 19.90 12.57 12.57
C PHE A 311 19.02 12.85 11.35
N ALA A 312 19.64 12.86 10.17
CA ALA A 312 18.90 12.79 8.93
C ALA A 312 18.29 11.38 8.77
N ILE A 313 17.02 11.30 8.44
CA ILE A 313 16.31 10.01 8.29
C ILE A 313 16.01 9.78 6.82
N HIS A 314 16.27 8.58 6.33
CA HIS A 314 15.90 8.24 4.95
C HIS A 314 15.29 6.84 4.82
N LEU A 315 14.38 6.70 3.86
CA LEU A 315 13.88 5.40 3.44
C LEU A 315 14.82 4.77 2.41
N VAL A 316 14.93 3.45 2.46
CA VAL A 316 15.66 2.63 1.47
C VAL A 316 14.79 1.46 1.06
N GLN A 317 14.66 1.23 -0.26
CA GLN A 317 13.98 0.04 -0.80
C GLN A 317 14.80 -1.23 -0.48
N LYS A 318 14.16 -2.26 0.11
CA LYS A 318 14.73 -3.61 0.24
C LYS A 318 14.99 -4.26 -1.10
#